data_0f33e28376e02e2e9ecbebe3ac28d9dd
#
_entry.id   0f33e28376e02e2e9ecbebe3ac28d9dd
#
_cell.length_a   1.000
_cell.length_b   1.000
_cell.length_c   1.000
_cell.angle_alpha   90.00
_cell.angle_beta   90.00
_cell.angle_gamma   90.00
#
_symmetry.space_group_name_H-M   'P 1'
#
loop_
_entity.id
_entity.type
_entity.pdbx_description
1 polymer ?
#
loop_
_entity_poly.entity_id
_entity_poly.type
_entity_poly.pdbx_seq_one_letter_code
_entity_poly.pdbx_strand_id
1 'polypeptide(L)'
;MSVQTILGANGVIGRELSRHLSAYTDRIRQVSRRPRRVHPTDDLLSADLLDPKATADAVAGSSVAYLVAGLKYDHRVWQEEWPRIMRNAIDACRRHNAALVFFDDVYAYGRVDGVMTEDTPYNPRSRKGEVRARIATMFMDEVKRGELRGMIVRSADFYGSGAVLSLTHATVTQRLKAKKTPQWVGNPKASTRLRIRPDAGRVIALLGNTATAYGQVWHALTSHDPMTGEQYVRIACELSGRPYGLQVPPRWMLSFLGVFVPVLRENMEMLYQFEHDYRFDSGKIERAFGLTATPYREGIAATLRN
;
A
#
# COMPACT_ATOMS: atom_id res chain seq x y z
N MET A 1 -19.42 11.90 18.05
CA MET A 1 -18.18 11.29 17.53
C MET A 1 -17.52 12.25 16.56
N SER A 2 -16.21 12.27 16.47
CA SER A 2 -15.44 13.14 15.57
C SER A 2 -15.35 12.57 14.17
N VAL A 3 -15.23 13.45 13.16
CA VAL A 3 -15.04 13.01 11.77
C VAL A 3 -13.67 12.34 11.59
N GLN A 4 -13.60 11.25 10.83
CA GLN A 4 -12.36 10.65 10.35
C GLN A 4 -12.31 10.75 8.82
N THR A 5 -11.23 11.33 8.30
CA THR A 5 -11.12 11.70 6.88
C THR A 5 -10.16 10.80 6.12
N ILE A 6 -10.59 10.26 4.98
CA ILE A 6 -9.78 9.43 4.09
C ILE A 6 -9.33 10.25 2.89
N LEU A 7 -8.06 10.67 2.85
CA LEU A 7 -7.44 11.38 1.74
C LEU A 7 -6.96 10.37 0.69
N GLY A 8 -7.63 10.34 -0.47
CA GLY A 8 -7.43 9.32 -1.50
C GLY A 8 -8.45 8.18 -1.44
N ALA A 9 -9.65 8.45 -0.97
CA ALA A 9 -10.71 7.47 -0.65
C ALA A 9 -11.11 6.53 -1.81
N ASN A 10 -10.99 6.95 -3.06
CA ASN A 10 -11.34 6.10 -4.22
C ASN A 10 -10.31 4.98 -4.50
N GLY A 11 -9.12 5.09 -3.90
CA GLY A 11 -8.09 4.05 -4.00
C GLY A 11 -8.54 2.72 -3.40
N VAL A 12 -7.88 1.64 -3.79
CA VAL A 12 -8.21 0.29 -3.28
C VAL A 12 -8.06 0.21 -1.76
N ILE A 13 -7.03 0.85 -1.20
CA ILE A 13 -6.80 0.89 0.24
C ILE A 13 -7.80 1.81 0.94
N GLY A 14 -8.14 2.96 0.36
CA GLY A 14 -9.14 3.87 0.92
C GLY A 14 -10.50 3.21 1.10
N ARG A 15 -10.93 2.39 0.15
CA ARG A 15 -12.17 1.62 0.23
C ARG A 15 -12.13 0.54 1.31
N GLU A 16 -11.01 -0.20 1.40
CA GLU A 16 -10.85 -1.21 2.46
C GLU A 16 -10.80 -0.55 3.84
N LEU A 17 -10.05 0.55 3.97
CA LEU A 17 -10.03 1.34 5.20
C LEU A 17 -11.45 1.80 5.60
N SER A 18 -12.20 2.37 4.66
CA SER A 18 -13.57 2.84 4.92
C SER A 18 -14.46 1.74 5.50
N ARG A 19 -14.41 0.52 4.92
CA ARG A 19 -15.20 -0.63 5.41
C ARG A 19 -14.91 -0.99 6.85
N HIS A 20 -13.62 -0.91 7.26
CA HIS A 20 -13.21 -1.25 8.63
C HIS A 20 -13.36 -0.07 9.59
N LEU A 21 -13.31 1.15 9.08
CA LEU A 21 -13.37 2.37 9.89
C LEU A 21 -14.75 2.60 10.53
N SER A 22 -15.81 2.05 9.92
CA SER A 22 -17.17 2.08 10.47
C SER A 22 -17.31 1.41 11.85
N ALA A 23 -16.36 0.56 12.24
CA ALA A 23 -16.31 0.00 13.60
C ALA A 23 -15.84 1.01 14.66
N TYR A 24 -15.24 2.14 14.26
CA TYR A 24 -14.63 3.13 15.14
C TYR A 24 -15.33 4.51 15.09
N THR A 25 -16.02 4.81 14.01
CA THR A 25 -16.75 6.06 13.82
C THR A 25 -17.92 5.89 12.85
N ASP A 26 -18.98 6.64 13.09
CA ASP A 26 -20.13 6.78 12.20
C ASP A 26 -19.99 7.96 11.21
N ARG A 27 -18.92 8.76 11.34
CA ARG A 27 -18.68 9.96 10.55
C ARG A 27 -17.40 9.85 9.74
N ILE A 28 -17.49 9.21 8.57
CA ILE A 28 -16.38 9.04 7.65
C ILE A 28 -16.50 10.05 6.51
N ARG A 29 -15.44 10.85 6.28
CA ARG A 29 -15.34 11.73 5.13
C ARG A 29 -14.47 11.11 4.04
N GLN A 30 -15.09 10.90 2.88
CA GLN A 30 -14.43 10.36 1.68
C GLN A 30 -13.90 11.51 0.84
N VAL A 31 -12.57 11.65 0.72
CA VAL A 31 -11.94 12.75 -0.03
C VAL A 31 -11.19 12.22 -1.24
N SER A 32 -11.56 12.73 -2.40
CA SER A 32 -10.85 12.54 -3.67
C SER A 32 -11.34 13.59 -4.68
N ARG A 33 -10.75 13.67 -5.86
CA ARG A 33 -11.23 14.55 -6.95
C ARG A 33 -12.68 14.21 -7.40
N ARG A 34 -13.14 12.99 -7.22
CA ARG A 34 -14.50 12.51 -7.52
C ARG A 34 -14.89 11.47 -6.47
N PRO A 35 -15.22 11.86 -5.24
CA PRO A 35 -15.44 10.91 -4.14
C PRO A 35 -16.67 10.03 -4.39
N ARG A 36 -16.59 8.80 -3.87
CA ARG A 36 -17.68 7.83 -3.95
C ARG A 36 -18.01 7.31 -2.57
N ARG A 37 -19.29 7.08 -2.30
CA ARG A 37 -19.75 6.47 -1.06
C ARG A 37 -19.29 5.02 -0.94
N VAL A 38 -18.95 4.65 0.27
CA VAL A 38 -18.77 3.25 0.70
C VAL A 38 -19.90 2.88 1.66
N HIS A 39 -20.27 3.81 2.55
CA HIS A 39 -21.44 3.69 3.44
C HIS A 39 -22.46 4.79 3.14
N PRO A 40 -23.75 4.55 3.41
CA PRO A 40 -24.81 5.56 3.16
C PRO A 40 -24.57 6.89 3.87
N THR A 41 -23.94 6.85 5.06
CA THR A 41 -23.69 8.01 5.93
C THR A 41 -22.40 8.76 5.61
N ASP A 42 -21.62 8.30 4.61
CA ASP A 42 -20.36 8.94 4.25
C ASP A 42 -20.57 10.42 3.82
N ASP A 43 -19.74 11.30 4.38
CA ASP A 43 -19.56 12.67 3.92
C ASP A 43 -18.64 12.67 2.69
N LEU A 44 -19.10 13.24 1.57
CA LEU A 44 -18.34 13.28 0.32
C LEU A 44 -17.79 14.67 0.09
N LEU A 45 -16.47 14.80 -0.01
CA LEU A 45 -15.82 16.06 -0.29
C LEU A 45 -14.86 15.94 -1.48
N SER A 46 -15.12 16.73 -2.53
CA SER A 46 -14.22 16.80 -3.68
C SER A 46 -13.05 17.71 -3.37
N ALA A 47 -11.81 17.15 -3.43
CA ALA A 47 -10.59 17.92 -3.26
C ALA A 47 -9.45 17.35 -4.11
N ASP A 48 -8.60 18.24 -4.61
CA ASP A 48 -7.28 17.90 -5.12
C ASP A 48 -6.26 18.12 -3.99
N LEU A 49 -5.53 17.08 -3.62
CA LEU A 49 -4.54 17.14 -2.54
C LEU A 49 -3.30 17.98 -2.91
N LEU A 50 -3.15 18.37 -4.16
CA LEU A 50 -2.16 19.35 -4.62
C LEU A 50 -2.54 20.79 -4.28
N ASP A 51 -3.82 21.04 -3.98
CA ASP A 51 -4.30 22.33 -3.51
C ASP A 51 -4.26 22.39 -1.98
N PRO A 52 -3.45 23.27 -1.37
CA PRO A 52 -3.31 23.36 0.08
C PRO A 52 -4.62 23.81 0.77
N LYS A 53 -5.40 24.70 0.12
CA LYS A 53 -6.68 25.15 0.67
C LYS A 53 -7.72 24.03 0.66
N ALA A 54 -7.88 23.35 -0.47
CA ALA A 54 -8.81 22.23 -0.58
C ALA A 54 -8.43 21.08 0.38
N THR A 55 -7.13 20.82 0.59
CA THR A 55 -6.65 19.83 1.55
C THR A 55 -6.97 20.25 2.99
N ALA A 56 -6.76 21.54 3.34
CA ALA A 56 -7.11 22.04 4.67
C ALA A 56 -8.62 21.96 4.94
N ASP A 57 -9.45 22.38 3.97
CA ASP A 57 -10.91 22.29 4.06
C ASP A 57 -11.37 20.83 4.22
N ALA A 58 -10.68 19.90 3.55
CA ALA A 58 -10.97 18.46 3.66
C ALA A 58 -10.67 17.88 5.04
N VAL A 59 -9.64 18.36 5.74
CA VAL A 59 -9.24 17.90 7.08
C VAL A 59 -10.02 18.61 8.18
N ALA A 60 -10.65 19.76 7.91
CA ALA A 60 -11.35 20.56 8.91
C ALA A 60 -12.37 19.73 9.73
N GLY A 61 -12.27 19.83 11.07
CA GLY A 61 -13.11 19.12 12.02
C GLY A 61 -12.84 17.62 12.15
N SER A 62 -11.77 17.12 11.53
CA SER A 62 -11.36 15.72 11.66
C SER A 62 -10.53 15.49 12.93
N SER A 63 -10.72 14.33 13.57
CA SER A 63 -9.81 13.85 14.62
C SER A 63 -8.60 13.11 14.04
N VAL A 64 -8.83 12.40 12.93
CA VAL A 64 -7.79 11.63 12.22
C VAL A 64 -7.98 11.82 10.72
N ALA A 65 -6.89 12.09 10.02
CA ALA A 65 -6.80 12.03 8.57
C ALA A 65 -5.90 10.85 8.15
N TYR A 66 -6.33 10.10 7.15
CA TYR A 66 -5.62 8.96 6.60
C TYR A 66 -5.15 9.29 5.19
N LEU A 67 -3.86 9.48 5.00
CA LEU A 67 -3.29 9.68 3.66
C LEU A 67 -3.01 8.31 3.02
N VAL A 68 -3.94 7.88 2.17
CA VAL A 68 -3.91 6.61 1.44
C VAL A 68 -3.98 6.81 -0.08
N ALA A 69 -3.67 8.02 -0.53
CA ALA A 69 -3.69 8.38 -1.94
C ALA A 69 -2.72 7.54 -2.77
N GLY A 70 -3.08 7.26 -4.01
CA GLY A 70 -2.20 6.70 -5.02
C GLY A 70 -2.10 7.67 -6.21
N LEU A 71 -0.90 7.83 -6.74
CA LEU A 71 -0.64 8.62 -7.94
C LEU A 71 -0.46 7.72 -9.16
N LYS A 72 -0.50 8.34 -10.35
CA LYS A 72 -0.08 7.65 -11.57
C LYS A 72 1.31 7.05 -11.36
N TYR A 73 1.50 5.79 -11.75
CA TYR A 73 2.76 5.06 -11.57
C TYR A 73 3.80 5.55 -12.58
N ASP A 74 4.35 6.74 -12.32
CA ASP A 74 5.32 7.46 -13.14
C ASP A 74 6.24 8.22 -12.18
N HIS A 75 7.54 7.97 -12.26
CA HIS A 75 8.51 8.55 -11.33
C HIS A 75 8.56 10.09 -11.37
N ARG A 76 8.28 10.73 -12.52
CA ARG A 76 8.26 12.19 -12.66
C ARG A 76 7.08 12.79 -11.90
N VAL A 77 5.89 12.18 -12.05
CA VAL A 77 4.70 12.56 -11.28
C VAL A 77 4.94 12.39 -9.78
N TRP A 78 5.61 11.29 -9.39
CA TRP A 78 5.93 11.06 -7.98
C TRP A 78 6.89 12.08 -7.41
N GLN A 79 7.95 12.45 -8.15
CA GLN A 79 8.93 13.46 -7.74
C GLN A 79 8.30 14.83 -7.53
N GLU A 80 7.35 15.20 -8.38
CA GLU A 80 6.68 16.51 -8.33
C GLU A 80 5.55 16.55 -7.30
N GLU A 81 4.64 15.57 -7.33
CA GLU A 81 3.37 15.66 -6.61
C GLU A 81 3.46 15.16 -5.16
N TRP A 82 4.18 14.06 -4.87
CA TRP A 82 4.22 13.49 -3.52
C TRP A 82 4.73 14.45 -2.44
N PRO A 83 5.83 15.21 -2.65
CA PRO A 83 6.29 16.16 -1.64
C PRO A 83 5.28 17.26 -1.33
N ARG A 84 4.54 17.71 -2.35
CA ARG A 84 3.48 18.73 -2.21
C ARG A 84 2.29 18.17 -1.45
N ILE A 85 1.80 16.99 -1.83
CA ILE A 85 0.69 16.31 -1.15
C ILE A 85 1.02 16.07 0.31
N MET A 86 2.23 15.55 0.61
CA MET A 86 2.64 15.31 1.98
C MET A 86 2.70 16.61 2.79
N ARG A 87 3.28 17.69 2.25
CA ARG A 87 3.31 19.00 2.91
C ARG A 87 1.91 19.52 3.18
N ASN A 88 1.03 19.49 2.18
CA ASN A 88 -0.35 19.94 2.33
C ASN A 88 -1.11 19.14 3.41
N ALA A 89 -0.91 17.81 3.46
CA ALA A 89 -1.54 16.96 4.47
C ALA A 89 -1.01 17.26 5.89
N ILE A 90 0.30 17.44 6.04
CA ILE A 90 0.94 17.84 7.31
C ILE A 90 0.36 19.17 7.78
N ASP A 91 0.39 20.20 6.94
CA ASP A 91 -0.03 21.56 7.30
C ASP A 91 -1.54 21.62 7.61
N ALA A 92 -2.36 20.87 6.86
CA ALA A 92 -3.79 20.74 7.13
C ALA A 92 -4.05 20.08 8.51
N CYS A 93 -3.35 18.98 8.81
CA CYS A 93 -3.51 18.27 10.09
C CYS A 93 -3.03 19.12 11.28
N ARG A 94 -1.90 19.83 11.14
CA ARG A 94 -1.42 20.78 12.17
C ARG A 94 -2.44 21.89 12.42
N ARG A 95 -2.93 22.51 11.35
CA ARG A 95 -3.93 23.61 11.45
C ARG A 95 -5.20 23.19 12.18
N HIS A 96 -5.67 21.96 11.97
CA HIS A 96 -6.93 21.47 12.51
C HIS A 96 -6.76 20.55 13.73
N ASN A 97 -5.54 20.42 14.27
CA ASN A 97 -5.19 19.51 15.37
C ASN A 97 -5.66 18.06 15.14
N ALA A 98 -5.62 17.64 13.89
CA ALA A 98 -5.95 16.26 13.47
C ALA A 98 -4.70 15.39 13.52
N ALA A 99 -4.84 14.12 13.89
CA ALA A 99 -3.76 13.16 13.72
C ALA A 99 -3.64 12.77 12.24
N LEU A 100 -2.42 12.44 11.78
CA LEU A 100 -2.18 11.97 10.41
C LEU A 100 -1.63 10.54 10.41
N VAL A 101 -2.34 9.65 9.75
CA VAL A 101 -1.88 8.29 9.45
C VAL A 101 -1.46 8.23 8.00
N PHE A 102 -0.18 8.05 7.75
CA PHE A 102 0.36 7.90 6.40
C PHE A 102 0.52 6.42 6.05
N PHE A 103 -0.20 5.97 5.03
CA PHE A 103 -0.04 4.64 4.49
C PHE A 103 1.01 4.63 3.39
N ASP A 104 2.11 3.93 3.63
CA ASP A 104 3.32 3.92 2.82
C ASP A 104 3.61 2.53 2.24
N ASP A 105 4.52 2.48 1.27
CA ASP A 105 5.10 1.24 0.74
C ASP A 105 6.55 1.04 1.24
N VAL A 106 7.12 -0.12 0.90
CA VAL A 106 8.48 -0.52 1.33
C VAL A 106 9.61 0.04 0.47
N TYR A 107 9.31 0.82 -0.55
CA TYR A 107 10.30 1.25 -1.55
C TYR A 107 11.43 2.10 -0.96
N ALA A 108 11.17 2.81 0.14
CA ALA A 108 12.18 3.57 0.87
C ALA A 108 13.31 2.70 1.41
N TYR A 109 13.06 1.45 1.75
CA TYR A 109 14.09 0.52 2.25
C TYR A 109 15.05 0.05 1.16
N GLY A 110 14.61 0.03 -0.10
CA GLY A 110 15.39 -0.48 -1.20
C GLY A 110 15.61 -1.99 -1.10
N ARG A 111 16.78 -2.44 -1.50
CA ARG A 111 17.19 -3.85 -1.34
C ARG A 111 17.78 -4.04 0.06
N VAL A 112 17.20 -4.96 0.81
CA VAL A 112 17.67 -5.34 2.15
C VAL A 112 18.16 -6.78 2.10
N ASP A 113 19.41 -7.02 2.52
CA ASP A 113 19.91 -8.35 2.72
C ASP A 113 19.49 -8.82 4.13
N GLY A 114 18.45 -9.64 4.20
CA GLY A 114 17.83 -10.08 5.45
C GLY A 114 16.34 -9.75 5.55
N VAL A 115 15.88 -9.46 6.76
CA VAL A 115 14.47 -9.18 7.07
C VAL A 115 14.28 -7.68 7.30
N MET A 116 13.36 -7.06 6.57
CA MET A 116 12.93 -5.69 6.79
C MET A 116 12.10 -5.59 8.06
N THR A 117 12.49 -4.70 8.96
CA THR A 117 11.75 -4.31 10.17
C THR A 117 11.43 -2.82 10.12
N GLU A 118 10.67 -2.33 11.08
CA GLU A 118 10.35 -0.90 11.20
C GLU A 118 11.59 -0.02 11.42
N ASP A 119 12.68 -0.61 11.95
CA ASP A 119 13.95 0.06 12.20
C ASP A 119 14.93 -0.02 11.02
N THR A 120 14.54 -0.70 9.93
CA THR A 120 15.38 -0.81 8.73
C THR A 120 15.66 0.58 8.17
N PRO A 121 16.94 0.96 7.96
CA PRO A 121 17.28 2.27 7.43
C PRO A 121 16.84 2.42 5.97
N TYR A 122 16.53 3.64 5.57
CA TYR A 122 16.21 3.95 4.17
C TYR A 122 17.46 3.88 3.31
N ASN A 123 17.43 3.05 2.29
CA ASN A 123 18.48 2.88 1.29
C ASN A 123 17.85 2.63 -0.10
N PRO A 124 17.09 3.59 -0.65
CA PRO A 124 16.32 3.40 -1.87
C PRO A 124 17.22 3.06 -3.07
N ARG A 125 16.73 2.17 -3.94
CA ARG A 125 17.42 1.73 -5.17
C ARG A 125 16.65 2.15 -6.44
N SER A 126 15.62 2.97 -6.27
CA SER A 126 14.78 3.45 -7.35
C SER A 126 14.39 4.90 -7.12
N ARG A 127 14.07 5.63 -8.20
CA ARG A 127 13.60 7.01 -8.13
C ARG A 127 12.32 7.14 -7.29
N LYS A 128 11.41 6.15 -7.41
CA LYS A 128 10.19 6.10 -6.58
C LYS A 128 10.54 5.86 -5.12
N GLY A 129 11.51 5.00 -4.83
CA GLY A 129 12.00 4.76 -3.48
C GLY A 129 12.62 6.00 -2.84
N GLU A 130 13.38 6.79 -3.60
CA GLU A 130 13.94 8.08 -3.14
C GLU A 130 12.82 9.06 -2.74
N VAL A 131 11.76 9.15 -3.55
CA VAL A 131 10.59 9.98 -3.22
C VAL A 131 9.93 9.51 -1.93
N ARG A 132 9.72 8.19 -1.78
CA ARG A 132 9.12 7.61 -0.57
C ARG A 132 9.98 7.85 0.66
N ALA A 133 11.29 7.66 0.58
CA ALA A 133 12.21 7.97 1.68
C ALA A 133 12.12 9.46 2.06
N ARG A 134 12.14 10.36 1.08
CA ARG A 134 12.03 11.81 1.31
C ARG A 134 10.74 12.21 2.02
N ILE A 135 9.58 11.74 1.57
CA ILE A 135 8.30 12.13 2.18
C ILE A 135 8.08 11.46 3.53
N ALA A 136 8.55 10.23 3.73
CA ALA A 136 8.51 9.55 5.02
C ALA A 136 9.39 10.27 6.06
N THR A 137 10.60 10.71 5.66
CA THR A 137 11.48 11.53 6.51
C THR A 137 10.82 12.86 6.84
N MET A 138 10.35 13.60 5.83
CA MET A 138 9.64 14.87 6.01
C MET A 138 8.51 14.75 7.06
N PHE A 139 7.70 13.70 6.95
CA PHE A 139 6.59 13.45 7.85
C PHE A 139 7.04 13.09 9.27
N MET A 140 7.98 12.14 9.41
CA MET A 140 8.44 11.71 10.72
C MET A 140 9.25 12.76 11.46
N ASP A 141 9.89 13.69 10.76
CA ASP A 141 10.57 14.83 11.40
C ASP A 141 9.57 15.79 12.05
N GLU A 142 8.40 16.04 11.46
CA GLU A 142 7.33 16.83 12.10
C GLU A 142 6.77 16.10 13.34
N VAL A 143 6.61 14.77 13.25
CA VAL A 143 6.16 13.96 14.38
C VAL A 143 7.17 13.98 15.53
N LYS A 144 8.47 13.80 15.23
CA LYS A 144 9.55 13.82 16.24
C LYS A 144 9.71 15.18 16.93
N ARG A 145 9.43 16.28 16.22
CA ARG A 145 9.41 17.63 16.81
C ARG A 145 8.18 17.91 17.71
N GLY A 146 7.23 16.99 17.76
CA GLY A 146 5.98 17.18 18.49
C GLY A 146 4.98 18.12 17.79
N GLU A 147 5.26 18.53 16.55
CA GLU A 147 4.44 19.46 15.78
C GLU A 147 3.20 18.79 15.18
N LEU A 148 3.22 17.44 15.08
CA LEU A 148 2.15 16.65 14.50
C LEU A 148 2.02 15.30 15.22
N ARG A 149 0.80 14.95 15.62
CA ARG A 149 0.49 13.59 16.04
C ARG A 149 0.34 12.70 14.80
N GLY A 150 1.31 11.84 14.53
CA GLY A 150 1.30 11.03 13.31
C GLY A 150 1.98 9.69 13.44
N MET A 151 1.75 8.81 12.46
CA MET A 151 2.44 7.52 12.30
C MET A 151 2.47 7.09 10.84
N ILE A 152 3.45 6.25 10.50
CA ILE A 152 3.50 5.55 9.21
C ILE A 152 3.00 4.12 9.41
N VAL A 153 2.10 3.67 8.53
CA VAL A 153 1.74 2.26 8.36
C VAL A 153 2.32 1.80 7.04
N ARG A 154 3.39 1.01 7.09
CA ARG A 154 4.15 0.58 5.90
C ARG A 154 3.75 -0.81 5.45
N SER A 155 3.66 -1.00 4.16
CA SER A 155 3.14 -2.21 3.54
C SER A 155 4.08 -2.79 2.49
N ALA A 156 4.24 -4.10 2.50
CA ALA A 156 4.73 -4.85 1.34
C ALA A 156 3.74 -4.77 0.15
N ASP A 157 4.14 -5.28 -1.01
CA ASP A 157 3.32 -5.27 -2.23
C ASP A 157 1.98 -6.00 -2.03
N PHE A 158 0.98 -5.54 -2.76
CA PHE A 158 -0.39 -6.03 -2.64
C PHE A 158 -0.73 -7.12 -3.64
N TYR A 159 -1.54 -8.06 -3.19
CA TYR A 159 -2.36 -8.91 -4.04
C TYR A 159 -3.81 -8.87 -3.53
N GLY A 160 -4.71 -9.46 -4.30
CA GLY A 160 -6.10 -9.56 -3.88
C GLY A 160 -7.08 -8.96 -4.89
N SER A 161 -8.36 -9.17 -4.63
CA SER A 161 -9.44 -8.68 -5.48
C SER A 161 -9.34 -7.16 -5.68
N GLY A 162 -9.41 -6.71 -6.95
CA GLY A 162 -9.31 -5.28 -7.30
C GLY A 162 -7.91 -4.65 -7.17
N ALA A 163 -6.85 -5.42 -6.87
CA ALA A 163 -5.46 -4.94 -6.94
C ALA A 163 -4.98 -4.86 -8.40
N VAL A 164 -5.72 -4.15 -9.24
CA VAL A 164 -5.52 -4.11 -10.71
C VAL A 164 -4.15 -3.59 -11.13
N LEU A 165 -3.48 -2.83 -10.28
CA LEU A 165 -2.12 -2.32 -10.52
C LEU A 165 -1.05 -3.29 -10.01
N SER A 166 -1.43 -4.38 -9.32
CA SER A 166 -0.48 -5.38 -8.83
C SER A 166 0.08 -6.21 -9.98
N LEU A 167 1.38 -6.46 -9.94
CA LEU A 167 2.05 -7.29 -10.92
C LEU A 167 1.46 -8.71 -10.93
N THR A 168 1.21 -9.31 -9.77
CA THR A 168 0.60 -10.63 -9.64
C THR A 168 -0.83 -10.67 -10.20
N HIS A 169 -1.59 -9.57 -10.12
CA HIS A 169 -2.89 -9.50 -10.77
C HIS A 169 -2.78 -9.62 -12.29
N ALA A 170 -1.89 -8.84 -12.90
CA ALA A 170 -1.72 -8.84 -14.37
C ALA A 170 -1.12 -10.14 -14.89
N THR A 171 -0.12 -10.69 -14.19
CA THR A 171 0.70 -11.79 -14.68
C THR A 171 0.19 -13.18 -14.25
N VAL A 172 -0.57 -13.27 -13.16
CA VAL A 172 -1.12 -14.55 -12.68
C VAL A 172 -2.65 -14.55 -12.79
N THR A 173 -3.33 -13.67 -12.03
CA THR A 173 -4.80 -13.73 -11.91
C THR A 173 -5.51 -13.54 -13.27
N GLN A 174 -5.18 -12.48 -14.01
CA GLN A 174 -5.80 -12.21 -15.31
C GLN A 174 -5.48 -13.26 -16.35
N ARG A 175 -4.27 -13.81 -16.32
CA ARG A 175 -3.88 -14.87 -17.24
C ARG A 175 -4.63 -16.18 -16.97
N LEU A 176 -4.79 -16.55 -15.70
CA LEU A 176 -5.61 -17.72 -15.33
C LEU A 176 -7.08 -17.55 -15.74
N LYS A 177 -7.68 -16.38 -15.51
CA LYS A 177 -9.04 -16.05 -15.97
C LYS A 177 -9.16 -16.12 -17.51
N ALA A 178 -8.12 -15.68 -18.22
CA ALA A 178 -8.04 -15.76 -19.67
C ALA A 178 -7.62 -17.16 -20.19
N LYS A 179 -7.56 -18.18 -19.32
CA LYS A 179 -7.12 -19.55 -19.65
C LYS A 179 -5.70 -19.62 -20.22
N LYS A 180 -4.84 -18.66 -19.91
CA LYS A 180 -3.42 -18.61 -20.34
C LYS A 180 -2.50 -19.07 -19.22
N THR A 181 -1.31 -19.58 -19.58
CA THR A 181 -0.26 -19.93 -18.61
C THR A 181 0.15 -18.71 -17.78
N PRO A 182 0.13 -18.77 -16.45
CA PRO A 182 0.63 -17.70 -15.59
C PRO A 182 2.08 -17.32 -15.89
N GLN A 183 2.42 -16.08 -15.61
CA GLN A 183 3.77 -15.56 -15.71
C GLN A 183 4.25 -15.06 -14.36
N TRP A 184 5.54 -15.21 -14.08
CA TRP A 184 6.20 -14.58 -12.96
C TRP A 184 7.34 -13.71 -13.46
N VAL A 185 7.45 -12.51 -12.94
CA VAL A 185 8.52 -11.57 -13.29
C VAL A 185 9.61 -11.67 -12.24
N GLY A 186 10.87 -11.77 -12.69
CA GLY A 186 12.02 -11.96 -11.80
C GLY A 186 12.29 -13.44 -11.48
N ASN A 187 12.81 -13.71 -10.29
CA ASN A 187 13.18 -15.06 -9.85
C ASN A 187 11.98 -15.73 -9.14
N PRO A 188 11.34 -16.75 -9.72
CA PRO A 188 10.19 -17.41 -9.09
C PRO A 188 10.54 -18.23 -7.85
N LYS A 189 11.84 -18.49 -7.62
CA LYS A 189 12.34 -19.22 -6.44
C LYS A 189 12.69 -18.29 -5.27
N ALA A 190 12.81 -16.98 -5.52
CA ALA A 190 13.05 -16.02 -4.46
C ALA A 190 11.82 -15.93 -3.55
N SER A 191 12.08 -15.79 -2.25
CA SER A 191 11.04 -15.55 -1.26
C SER A 191 10.44 -14.18 -1.47
N THR A 192 9.12 -14.11 -1.60
CA THR A 192 8.38 -12.85 -1.71
C THR A 192 7.40 -12.70 -0.56
N ARG A 193 7.15 -11.47 -0.14
CA ARG A 193 6.12 -11.14 0.85
C ARG A 193 5.07 -10.29 0.18
N LEU A 194 3.91 -10.86 0.03
CA LEU A 194 2.75 -10.20 -0.55
C LEU A 194 1.68 -10.04 0.53
N ARG A 195 0.88 -9.00 0.42
CA ARG A 195 -0.18 -8.70 1.37
C ARG A 195 -1.54 -8.72 0.70
N ILE A 196 -2.53 -9.28 1.39
CA ILE A 196 -3.91 -9.14 1.00
C ILE A 196 -4.48 -7.79 1.48
N ARG A 197 -5.24 -7.11 0.62
CA ARG A 197 -5.75 -5.74 0.86
C ARG A 197 -6.65 -5.58 2.08
N PRO A 198 -7.59 -6.48 2.40
CA PRO A 198 -8.44 -6.36 3.58
C PRO A 198 -7.65 -6.23 4.89
N ASP A 199 -6.54 -6.96 5.04
CA ASP A 199 -5.67 -6.84 6.21
C ASP A 199 -5.09 -5.43 6.36
N ALA A 200 -4.73 -4.77 5.24
CA ALA A 200 -4.24 -3.40 5.29
C ALA A 200 -5.31 -2.43 5.80
N GLY A 201 -6.54 -2.51 5.29
CA GLY A 201 -7.64 -1.67 5.74
C GLY A 201 -7.94 -1.83 7.23
N ARG A 202 -7.98 -3.09 7.71
CA ARG A 202 -8.19 -3.43 9.11
C ARG A 202 -7.11 -2.84 10.02
N VAL A 203 -5.84 -3.00 9.62
CA VAL A 203 -4.69 -2.50 10.39
C VAL A 203 -4.69 -0.98 10.47
N ILE A 204 -4.91 -0.29 9.35
CA ILE A 204 -4.93 1.18 9.32
C ILE A 204 -6.06 1.72 10.22
N ALA A 205 -7.25 1.13 10.16
CA ALA A 205 -8.38 1.52 10.99
C ALA A 205 -8.09 1.32 12.49
N LEU A 206 -7.54 0.16 12.88
CA LEU A 206 -7.15 -0.14 14.25
C LEU A 206 -6.09 0.85 14.77
N LEU A 207 -4.99 1.00 14.06
CA LEU A 207 -3.88 1.85 14.48
C LEU A 207 -4.29 3.32 14.58
N GLY A 208 -5.08 3.83 13.63
CA GLY A 208 -5.57 5.20 13.65
C GLY A 208 -6.45 5.52 14.85
N ASN A 209 -7.08 4.50 15.44
CA ASN A 209 -7.94 4.60 16.62
C ASN A 209 -7.26 4.15 17.93
N THR A 210 -5.93 3.89 17.89
CA THR A 210 -5.14 3.48 19.05
C THR A 210 -4.17 4.59 19.44
N ALA A 211 -4.40 5.26 20.59
CA ALA A 211 -3.60 6.40 21.02
C ALA A 211 -2.10 6.08 21.14
N THR A 212 -1.74 4.90 21.63
CA THR A 212 -0.35 4.45 21.84
C THR A 212 0.37 4.05 20.55
N ALA A 213 -0.34 4.00 19.41
CA ALA A 213 0.25 3.63 18.12
C ALA A 213 0.98 4.81 17.43
N TYR A 214 0.71 6.03 17.86
CA TYR A 214 1.30 7.23 17.24
C TYR A 214 2.78 7.42 17.61
N GLY A 215 3.49 8.24 16.85
CA GLY A 215 4.90 8.56 17.07
C GLY A 215 5.90 7.58 16.44
N GLN A 216 5.45 6.57 15.71
CA GLN A 216 6.30 5.48 15.22
C GLN A 216 5.88 4.94 13.85
N VAL A 217 6.69 4.03 13.32
CA VAL A 217 6.40 3.25 12.12
C VAL A 217 5.84 1.89 12.52
N TRP A 218 4.83 1.43 11.81
CA TRP A 218 4.26 0.10 11.92
C TRP A 218 4.34 -0.62 10.57
N HIS A 219 4.77 -1.86 10.60
CA HIS A 219 4.57 -2.76 9.47
C HIS A 219 3.17 -3.35 9.53
N ALA A 220 2.45 -3.22 8.46
CA ALA A 220 1.14 -3.81 8.37
C ALA A 220 1.23 -5.32 8.12
N LEU A 221 0.23 -6.11 8.58
CA LEU A 221 0.23 -7.57 8.61
C LEU A 221 0.65 -8.25 7.29
N THR A 222 1.51 -9.24 7.39
CA THR A 222 1.94 -10.09 6.27
C THR A 222 2.10 -11.51 6.80
N SER A 223 1.66 -12.54 6.06
CA SER A 223 1.80 -13.92 6.49
C SER A 223 3.26 -14.26 6.82
N HIS A 224 3.48 -14.96 7.93
CA HIS A 224 4.80 -15.40 8.35
C HIS A 224 5.43 -16.44 7.43
N ASP A 225 4.59 -17.27 6.78
CA ASP A 225 5.07 -18.30 5.90
C ASP A 225 5.75 -17.67 4.68
N PRO A 226 7.06 -17.92 4.48
CA PRO A 226 7.71 -17.44 3.27
C PRO A 226 7.07 -18.10 2.06
N MET A 227 6.73 -17.31 1.06
CA MET A 227 6.16 -17.81 -0.18
C MET A 227 7.06 -17.43 -1.35
N THR A 228 7.35 -18.38 -2.20
CA THR A 228 8.03 -18.10 -3.48
C THR A 228 7.01 -17.80 -4.57
N GLY A 229 7.46 -17.14 -5.64
CA GLY A 229 6.62 -16.92 -6.81
C GLY A 229 6.07 -18.21 -7.41
N GLU A 230 6.90 -19.26 -7.42
CA GLU A 230 6.49 -20.59 -7.89
C GLU A 230 5.38 -21.18 -7.03
N GLN A 231 5.49 -21.11 -5.69
CA GLN A 231 4.46 -21.57 -4.78
C GLN A 231 3.15 -20.79 -4.94
N TYR A 232 3.23 -19.45 -5.10
CA TYR A 232 2.07 -18.61 -5.37
C TYR A 232 1.34 -19.06 -6.64
N VAL A 233 2.06 -19.26 -7.74
CA VAL A 233 1.47 -19.71 -9.02
C VAL A 233 0.89 -21.11 -8.89
N ARG A 234 1.56 -22.03 -8.19
CA ARG A 234 1.07 -23.40 -7.97
C ARG A 234 -0.26 -23.40 -7.24
N ILE A 235 -0.37 -22.65 -6.14
CA ILE A 235 -1.62 -22.50 -5.37
C ILE A 235 -2.72 -21.86 -6.24
N ALA A 236 -2.37 -20.83 -7.02
CA ALA A 236 -3.34 -20.16 -7.88
C ALA A 236 -3.88 -21.08 -9.00
N CYS A 237 -3.01 -21.90 -9.61
CA CYS A 237 -3.42 -22.91 -10.60
C CYS A 237 -4.34 -23.95 -9.97
N GLU A 238 -3.97 -24.51 -8.82
CA GLU A 238 -4.76 -25.48 -8.08
C GLU A 238 -6.17 -24.95 -7.76
N LEU A 239 -6.23 -23.75 -7.15
CA LEU A 239 -7.51 -23.12 -6.77
C LEU A 239 -8.40 -22.74 -7.96
N SER A 240 -7.82 -22.54 -9.14
CA SER A 240 -8.56 -22.27 -10.37
C SER A 240 -8.87 -23.52 -11.21
N GLY A 241 -8.56 -24.72 -10.69
CA GLY A 241 -8.77 -25.98 -11.41
C GLY A 241 -7.94 -26.11 -12.69
N ARG A 242 -6.75 -25.47 -12.74
CA ARG A 242 -5.89 -25.46 -13.90
C ARG A 242 -4.62 -26.27 -13.68
N PRO A 243 -4.10 -26.96 -14.69
CA PRO A 243 -2.80 -27.61 -14.59
C PRO A 243 -1.72 -26.56 -14.25
N TYR A 244 -0.76 -26.96 -13.44
CA TYR A 244 0.38 -26.11 -13.15
C TYR A 244 1.17 -25.79 -14.41
N GLY A 245 1.49 -24.54 -14.59
CA GLY A 245 2.35 -24.02 -15.64
C GLY A 245 2.89 -22.65 -15.21
N LEU A 246 4.13 -22.37 -15.56
CA LEU A 246 4.79 -21.10 -15.22
C LEU A 246 5.70 -20.67 -16.35
N GLN A 247 5.53 -19.44 -16.82
CA GLN A 247 6.45 -18.78 -17.74
C GLN A 247 7.20 -17.66 -17.00
N VAL A 248 8.50 -17.58 -17.23
CA VAL A 248 9.35 -16.51 -16.67
C VAL A 248 9.92 -15.71 -17.85
N PRO A 249 9.33 -14.54 -18.15
CA PRO A 249 9.86 -13.68 -19.22
C PRO A 249 11.30 -13.22 -18.86
N PRO A 250 12.26 -13.36 -19.77
CA PRO A 250 13.62 -12.93 -19.51
C PRO A 250 13.72 -11.40 -19.42
N ARG A 251 14.64 -10.91 -18.59
CA ARG A 251 14.78 -9.46 -18.32
C ARG A 251 14.97 -8.62 -19.58
N TRP A 252 15.74 -9.12 -20.56
CA TRP A 252 15.95 -8.40 -21.82
C TRP A 252 14.65 -8.16 -22.59
N MET A 253 13.74 -9.13 -22.57
CA MET A 253 12.42 -9.01 -23.22
C MET A 253 11.56 -7.96 -22.51
N LEU A 254 11.55 -7.95 -21.16
CA LEU A 254 10.83 -6.95 -20.38
C LEU A 254 11.40 -5.54 -20.63
N SER A 255 12.73 -5.40 -20.71
CA SER A 255 13.38 -4.14 -21.03
C SER A 255 13.04 -3.64 -22.43
N PHE A 256 13.05 -4.53 -23.42
CA PHE A 256 12.65 -4.20 -24.80
C PHE A 256 11.18 -3.75 -24.87
N LEU A 257 10.28 -4.50 -24.27
CA LEU A 257 8.85 -4.14 -24.21
C LEU A 257 8.63 -2.83 -23.43
N GLY A 258 9.43 -2.55 -22.42
CA GLY A 258 9.37 -1.32 -21.65
C GLY A 258 9.65 -0.05 -22.47
N VAL A 259 10.30 -0.16 -23.63
CA VAL A 259 10.46 0.98 -24.56
C VAL A 259 9.10 1.44 -25.08
N PHE A 260 8.19 0.50 -25.36
CA PHE A 260 6.87 0.75 -25.95
C PHE A 260 5.76 0.85 -24.89
N VAL A 261 5.95 0.23 -23.72
CA VAL A 261 4.94 0.14 -22.65
C VAL A 261 5.42 0.92 -21.43
N PRO A 262 4.96 2.18 -21.23
CA PRO A 262 5.44 3.05 -20.15
C PRO A 262 5.34 2.43 -18.76
N VAL A 263 4.24 1.75 -18.45
CA VAL A 263 4.03 1.09 -17.15
C VAL A 263 5.06 -0.01 -16.90
N LEU A 264 5.46 -0.74 -17.94
CA LEU A 264 6.50 -1.77 -17.79
C LEU A 264 7.87 -1.12 -17.55
N ARG A 265 8.19 -0.04 -18.28
CA ARG A 265 9.41 0.74 -18.06
C ARG A 265 9.51 1.25 -16.62
N GLU A 266 8.40 1.77 -16.07
CA GLU A 266 8.34 2.25 -14.70
C GLU A 266 8.49 1.14 -13.65
N ASN A 267 8.09 -0.10 -13.99
CA ASN A 267 8.28 -1.26 -13.11
C ASN A 267 9.70 -1.81 -13.15
N MET A 268 10.51 -1.53 -14.20
CA MET A 268 11.87 -2.08 -14.31
C MET A 268 12.78 -1.67 -13.14
N GLU A 269 12.65 -0.45 -12.63
CA GLU A 269 13.44 -0.01 -11.47
C GLU A 269 13.07 -0.72 -10.17
N MET A 270 11.90 -1.41 -10.13
CA MET A 270 11.41 -2.12 -8.97
C MET A 270 11.62 -3.63 -9.04
N LEU A 271 12.21 -4.15 -10.13
CA LEU A 271 12.39 -5.60 -10.33
C LEU A 271 13.23 -6.27 -9.26
N TYR A 272 14.12 -5.53 -8.59
CA TYR A 272 14.95 -6.08 -7.50
C TYR A 272 14.11 -6.74 -6.39
N GLN A 273 12.87 -6.30 -6.20
CA GLN A 273 11.93 -6.88 -5.22
C GLN A 273 11.48 -8.30 -5.59
N PHE A 274 11.58 -8.66 -6.87
CA PHE A 274 11.18 -9.96 -7.41
C PHE A 274 12.38 -10.82 -7.85
N GLU A 275 13.57 -10.25 -7.87
CA GLU A 275 14.82 -10.94 -8.27
C GLU A 275 15.53 -11.58 -7.08
N HIS A 276 15.31 -11.07 -5.86
CA HIS A 276 15.97 -11.48 -4.62
C HIS A 276 14.93 -11.77 -3.53
N ASP A 277 15.40 -12.44 -2.48
CA ASP A 277 14.58 -12.60 -1.26
C ASP A 277 14.14 -11.23 -0.74
N TYR A 278 12.85 -11.09 -0.55
CA TYR A 278 12.23 -9.85 -0.10
C TYR A 278 11.38 -10.14 1.14
N ARG A 279 12.05 -10.16 2.29
CA ARG A 279 11.47 -10.57 3.57
C ARG A 279 11.03 -9.35 4.37
N PHE A 280 9.78 -9.33 4.78
CA PHE A 280 9.16 -8.24 5.52
C PHE A 280 8.55 -8.78 6.80
N ASP A 281 8.95 -8.24 7.96
CA ASP A 281 8.44 -8.66 9.27
C ASP A 281 7.27 -7.79 9.72
N SER A 282 6.20 -8.41 10.18
CA SER A 282 5.05 -7.75 10.82
C SER A 282 4.87 -8.19 12.28
N GLY A 283 5.88 -8.82 12.87
CA GLY A 283 5.81 -9.35 14.23
C GLY A 283 5.54 -8.30 15.31
N LYS A 284 5.93 -7.05 15.09
CA LYS A 284 5.65 -5.95 16.03
C LYS A 284 4.15 -5.74 16.22
N ILE A 285 3.40 -5.57 15.14
CA ILE A 285 1.95 -5.35 15.22
C ILE A 285 1.20 -6.57 15.72
N GLU A 286 1.66 -7.77 15.34
CA GLU A 286 1.05 -9.02 15.75
C GLU A 286 1.14 -9.22 17.26
N ARG A 287 2.33 -8.99 17.84
CA ARG A 287 2.53 -9.06 19.30
C ARG A 287 1.78 -7.97 20.04
N ALA A 288 1.75 -6.75 19.50
CA ALA A 288 1.10 -5.61 20.17
C ALA A 288 -0.42 -5.73 20.24
N PHE A 289 -1.04 -6.36 19.24
CA PHE A 289 -2.50 -6.37 19.09
C PHE A 289 -3.12 -7.76 18.98
N GLY A 290 -2.35 -8.84 19.10
CA GLY A 290 -2.84 -10.22 18.96
C GLY A 290 -3.41 -10.51 17.56
N LEU A 291 -2.88 -9.85 16.53
CA LEU A 291 -3.39 -9.97 15.17
C LEU A 291 -2.70 -11.11 14.42
N THR A 292 -3.45 -11.72 13.50
CA THR A 292 -2.92 -12.72 12.57
C THR A 292 -3.23 -12.28 11.14
N ALA A 293 -2.25 -12.43 10.25
CA ALA A 293 -2.42 -12.17 8.83
C ALA A 293 -3.26 -13.27 8.16
N THR A 294 -4.03 -12.89 7.15
CA THR A 294 -4.75 -13.85 6.32
C THR A 294 -3.76 -14.79 5.63
N PRO A 295 -3.92 -16.13 5.74
CA PRO A 295 -3.07 -17.10 5.04
C PRO A 295 -3.10 -16.89 3.51
N TYR A 296 -1.96 -17.12 2.85
CA TYR A 296 -1.86 -16.92 1.40
C TYR A 296 -2.90 -17.70 0.60
N ARG A 297 -3.13 -18.98 0.94
CA ARG A 297 -4.11 -19.82 0.24
C ARG A 297 -5.51 -19.22 0.27
N GLU A 298 -5.92 -18.70 1.42
CA GLU A 298 -7.22 -18.03 1.59
C GLU A 298 -7.29 -16.73 0.80
N GLY A 299 -6.24 -15.91 0.87
CA GLY A 299 -6.15 -14.66 0.13
C GLY A 299 -6.15 -14.86 -1.40
N ILE A 300 -5.43 -15.88 -1.90
CA ILE A 300 -5.43 -16.23 -3.32
C ILE A 300 -6.81 -16.73 -3.75
N ALA A 301 -7.46 -17.58 -2.95
CA ALA A 301 -8.83 -18.03 -3.22
C ALA A 301 -9.82 -16.88 -3.33
N ALA A 302 -9.76 -15.92 -2.40
CA ALA A 302 -10.58 -14.70 -2.45
C ALA A 302 -10.29 -13.84 -3.70
N THR A 303 -9.04 -13.81 -4.16
CA THR A 303 -8.63 -13.07 -5.37
C THR A 303 -9.20 -13.68 -6.65
N LEU A 304 -9.26 -15.00 -6.73
CA LEU A 304 -9.72 -15.71 -7.92
C LEU A 304 -11.24 -15.69 -8.08
N ARG A 305 -12.00 -15.61 -6.96
CA ARG A 305 -13.48 -15.52 -6.96
C ARG A 305 -14.03 -14.21 -7.50
N ASN A 306 -13.27 -13.13 -7.45
CA ASN A 306 -13.63 -11.78 -7.89
C ASN A 306 -12.88 -11.39 -9.17
#